data_db05dfec5b9f8f846560cb79f83a4074
#
_entry.id   db05dfec5b9f8f846560cb79f83a4074
#
_cell.length_a   1.000
_cell.length_b   1.000
_cell.length_c   1.000
_cell.angle_alpha   90.00
_cell.angle_beta   90.00
_cell.angle_gamma   90.00
#
_symmetry.space_group_name_H-M   'P 1'
#
loop_
_entity.id
_entity.type
_entity.pdbx_description
1 polymer ?
#
loop_
_entity_poly.entity_id
_entity_poly.type
_entity_poly.pdbx_seq_one_letter_code
_entity_poly.pdbx_strand_id
1 'polypeptide(L)'
;MKSPELIPFYDILLATDSAKKLKPSTIFHFGGRMVSKRLLNWIEDLPPVSYIHISSIAKNYNPHSRLTHRFYIDPSLFCDLLSHVASSSCLSYWKEWISLSERAAAVLETFCKAKEPINEIYIPIWLSKLDCDYSLFLANSMPIRDADMFFSPIKPVAVFANRGVSGIDGNISTAIGIVTSLQKPLIAILGDLASFHDLNSLLQINGSTPVLYIIINNGGGGIFSFLPIAKVASKATFDRGFAASHGYSFVKLAKALQYLYFSPSSLVELEESILKAQKKSSSAIIEIKSDRSENYALHQQLLSKMNLAIASVEAL
;
A
#
# COMPACT_ATOMS: atom_id res chain seq x y z
N MET A 1 -4.25 2.92 19.75
CA MET A 1 -3.94 1.53 20.14
C MET A 1 -4.14 0.65 18.92
N LYS A 2 -3.16 -0.16 18.49
CA LYS A 2 -3.41 -1.20 17.50
C LYS A 2 -4.39 -2.18 18.11
N SER A 3 -5.42 -2.59 17.34
CA SER A 3 -6.25 -3.72 17.78
C SER A 3 -5.33 -4.93 17.92
N PRO A 4 -5.37 -5.65 19.04
CA PRO A 4 -4.53 -6.83 19.24
C PRO A 4 -4.84 -7.96 18.24
N GLU A 5 -5.99 -7.89 17.57
CA GLU A 5 -6.41 -8.88 16.57
C GLU A 5 -5.94 -8.55 15.14
N LEU A 6 -5.35 -7.38 14.92
CA LEU A 6 -4.84 -7.00 13.60
C LEU A 6 -3.55 -7.76 13.25
N ILE A 7 -3.52 -8.39 12.10
CA ILE A 7 -2.34 -9.04 11.53
C ILE A 7 -1.70 -8.09 10.50
N PRO A 8 -0.70 -7.28 10.88
CA PRO A 8 0.03 -6.46 9.92
C PRO A 8 0.90 -7.33 9.01
N PHE A 9 1.27 -6.77 7.86
CA PHE A 9 2.19 -7.39 6.89
C PHE A 9 1.69 -8.73 6.30
N TYR A 10 0.39 -9.00 6.36
CA TYR A 10 -0.21 -10.26 5.89
C TYR A 10 0.15 -10.58 4.43
N ASP A 11 0.24 -9.57 3.56
CA ASP A 11 0.52 -9.79 2.13
C ASP A 11 1.93 -10.38 1.93
N ILE A 12 2.96 -9.80 2.57
CA ILE A 12 4.32 -10.33 2.45
C ILE A 12 4.47 -11.66 3.19
N LEU A 13 3.73 -11.88 4.29
CA LEU A 13 3.69 -13.17 4.99
C LEU A 13 3.13 -14.27 4.08
N LEU A 14 2.09 -14.00 3.31
CA LEU A 14 1.51 -14.95 2.34
C LEU A 14 2.44 -15.29 1.18
N ALA A 15 3.58 -14.60 1.03
CA ALA A 15 4.63 -15.03 0.13
C ALA A 15 5.51 -16.14 0.71
N THR A 16 5.40 -16.43 2.02
CA THR A 16 6.17 -17.47 2.72
C THR A 16 5.40 -18.78 2.82
N ASP A 17 6.12 -19.90 2.87
CA ASP A 17 5.48 -21.22 2.93
C ASP A 17 4.83 -21.48 4.29
N SER A 18 5.37 -20.94 5.38
CA SER A 18 4.80 -21.09 6.73
C SER A 18 3.40 -20.45 6.83
N ALA A 19 3.24 -19.21 6.33
CA ALA A 19 1.93 -18.55 6.35
C ALA A 19 0.90 -19.26 5.46
N LYS A 20 1.32 -19.83 4.30
CA LYS A 20 0.44 -20.58 3.42
C LYS A 20 -0.11 -21.86 4.05
N LYS A 21 0.58 -22.43 5.04
CA LYS A 21 0.11 -23.62 5.78
C LYS A 21 -1.03 -23.30 6.75
N LEU A 22 -1.16 -22.05 7.17
CA LEU A 22 -2.22 -21.61 8.08
C LEU A 22 -3.55 -21.54 7.32
N LYS A 23 -4.45 -22.49 7.62
CA LYS A 23 -5.73 -22.62 6.91
C LYS A 23 -6.88 -22.30 7.84
N PRO A 24 -7.70 -21.26 7.53
CA PRO A 24 -8.90 -20.98 8.30
C PRO A 24 -10.01 -21.98 7.96
N SER A 25 -10.94 -22.20 8.88
CA SER A 25 -12.19 -22.91 8.61
C SER A 25 -13.28 -21.98 8.07
N THR A 26 -13.20 -20.69 8.41
CA THR A 26 -14.18 -19.68 8.02
C THR A 26 -13.49 -18.39 7.68
N ILE A 27 -13.96 -17.73 6.61
CA ILE A 27 -13.51 -16.40 6.17
C ILE A 27 -14.71 -15.46 6.21
N PHE A 28 -14.59 -14.36 6.96
CA PHE A 28 -15.50 -13.23 6.88
C PHE A 28 -14.85 -12.13 6.07
N HIS A 29 -15.43 -11.81 4.92
CA HIS A 29 -14.95 -10.74 4.04
C HIS A 29 -15.92 -9.55 4.12
N PHE A 30 -15.45 -8.47 4.70
CA PHE A 30 -16.20 -7.22 4.82
C PHE A 30 -15.83 -6.24 3.70
N GLY A 31 -16.83 -5.66 3.06
CA GLY A 31 -16.65 -4.59 2.09
C GLY A 31 -16.35 -5.05 0.67
N GLY A 32 -15.42 -4.36 -0.01
CA GLY A 32 -15.21 -4.45 -1.45
C GLY A 32 -14.01 -5.29 -1.89
N ARG A 33 -13.34 -4.83 -2.97
CA ARG A 33 -12.21 -5.55 -3.59
C ARG A 33 -10.98 -5.53 -2.70
N MET A 34 -10.36 -6.68 -2.54
CA MET A 34 -9.03 -6.82 -1.95
C MET A 34 -7.95 -6.31 -2.91
N VAL A 35 -6.91 -5.69 -2.37
CA VAL A 35 -5.74 -5.22 -3.14
C VAL A 35 -4.79 -6.37 -3.43
N SER A 36 -4.53 -7.19 -2.41
CA SER A 36 -3.56 -8.27 -2.45
C SER A 36 -3.96 -9.41 -3.39
N LYS A 37 -3.17 -9.61 -4.44
CA LYS A 37 -3.30 -10.78 -5.29
C LYS A 37 -2.87 -12.07 -4.56
N ARG A 38 -1.90 -11.97 -3.65
CA ARG A 38 -1.44 -13.11 -2.85
C ARG A 38 -2.55 -13.61 -1.93
N LEU A 39 -3.28 -12.70 -1.27
CA LEU A 39 -4.43 -13.07 -0.45
C LEU A 39 -5.51 -13.75 -1.29
N LEU A 40 -5.82 -13.22 -2.46
CA LEU A 40 -6.81 -13.82 -3.36
C LEU A 40 -6.39 -15.22 -3.81
N ASN A 41 -5.14 -15.41 -4.22
CA ASN A 41 -4.62 -16.72 -4.61
C ASN A 41 -4.62 -17.70 -3.42
N TRP A 42 -4.21 -17.23 -2.23
CA TRP A 42 -4.23 -18.05 -1.02
C TRP A 42 -5.65 -18.53 -0.69
N ILE A 43 -6.66 -17.64 -0.80
CA ILE A 43 -8.08 -18.03 -0.62
C ILE A 43 -8.51 -19.05 -1.68
N GLU A 44 -8.05 -18.91 -2.93
CA GLU A 44 -8.35 -19.85 -4.02
C GLU A 44 -7.78 -21.25 -3.74
N ASP A 45 -6.56 -21.31 -3.20
CA ASP A 45 -5.83 -22.55 -2.90
C ASP A 45 -6.30 -23.25 -1.61
N LEU A 46 -7.16 -22.62 -0.80
CA LEU A 46 -7.69 -23.24 0.41
C LEU A 46 -8.55 -24.46 0.10
N PRO A 47 -8.60 -25.48 0.98
CA PRO A 47 -9.63 -26.50 0.93
C PRO A 47 -11.03 -25.85 1.03
N PRO A 48 -12.11 -26.59 0.84
CA PRO A 48 -13.45 -26.05 1.07
C PRO A 48 -13.60 -25.42 2.44
N VAL A 49 -13.91 -24.12 2.49
CA VAL A 49 -14.10 -23.33 3.71
C VAL A 49 -15.40 -22.55 3.61
N SER A 50 -15.97 -22.17 4.76
CA SER A 50 -17.07 -21.21 4.77
C SER A 50 -16.54 -19.83 4.43
N TYR A 51 -16.84 -19.34 3.22
CA TYR A 51 -16.45 -18.00 2.78
C TYR A 51 -17.69 -17.09 2.71
N ILE A 52 -17.78 -16.17 3.65
CA ILE A 52 -18.94 -15.33 3.91
C ILE A 52 -18.59 -13.88 3.54
N HIS A 53 -19.33 -13.31 2.59
CA HIS A 53 -19.16 -11.92 2.19
C HIS A 53 -20.25 -11.04 2.78
N ILE A 54 -19.87 -9.98 3.45
CA ILE A 54 -20.72 -9.01 4.12
C ILE A 54 -20.54 -7.63 3.51
N SER A 55 -21.58 -7.05 2.96
CA SER A 55 -21.50 -5.72 2.33
C SER A 55 -22.88 -5.08 2.24
N SER A 56 -22.96 -3.77 2.49
CA SER A 56 -24.15 -2.95 2.23
C SER A 56 -24.36 -2.65 0.75
N ILE A 57 -23.39 -3.00 -0.11
CA ILE A 57 -23.46 -2.72 -1.56
C ILE A 57 -23.88 -3.98 -2.32
N ALA A 58 -24.91 -3.86 -3.14
CA ALA A 58 -25.48 -4.94 -3.95
C ALA A 58 -24.59 -5.36 -5.14
N LYS A 59 -23.24 -5.31 -5.01
CA LYS A 59 -22.32 -5.71 -6.08
C LYS A 59 -21.82 -7.12 -5.88
N ASN A 60 -21.91 -7.95 -6.92
CA ASN A 60 -21.34 -9.29 -6.85
C ASN A 60 -19.81 -9.24 -6.94
N TYR A 61 -19.15 -9.64 -5.87
CA TYR A 61 -17.70 -9.78 -5.81
C TYR A 61 -17.35 -11.21 -5.41
N ASN A 62 -17.06 -12.04 -6.39
CA ASN A 62 -16.67 -13.44 -6.20
C ASN A 62 -15.69 -13.86 -7.31
N PRO A 63 -14.45 -13.33 -7.31
CA PRO A 63 -13.51 -13.50 -8.42
C PRO A 63 -13.10 -14.95 -8.67
N HIS A 64 -13.11 -15.80 -7.65
CA HIS A 64 -12.68 -17.20 -7.73
C HIS A 64 -13.82 -18.20 -7.50
N SER A 65 -15.07 -17.74 -7.51
CA SER A 65 -16.25 -18.59 -7.29
C SER A 65 -16.19 -19.38 -5.96
N ARG A 66 -15.58 -18.80 -4.93
CA ARG A 66 -15.33 -19.43 -3.62
C ARG A 66 -16.35 -19.04 -2.55
N LEU A 67 -17.19 -18.02 -2.79
CA LEU A 67 -18.20 -17.60 -1.84
C LEU A 67 -19.22 -18.69 -1.58
N THR A 68 -19.45 -18.97 -0.29
CA THR A 68 -20.50 -19.87 0.17
C THR A 68 -21.76 -19.14 0.61
N HIS A 69 -21.60 -17.97 1.22
CA HIS A 69 -22.69 -17.15 1.74
C HIS A 69 -22.47 -15.67 1.44
N ARG A 70 -23.56 -14.94 1.32
CA ARG A 70 -23.55 -13.51 1.12
C ARG A 70 -24.67 -12.84 1.93
N PHE A 71 -24.26 -11.82 2.68
CA PHE A 71 -25.18 -10.99 3.45
C PHE A 71 -25.18 -9.55 2.94
N TYR A 72 -26.37 -9.08 2.60
CA TYR A 72 -26.63 -7.68 2.32
C TYR A 72 -27.03 -6.97 3.59
N ILE A 73 -26.06 -6.50 4.33
CA ILE A 73 -26.25 -5.86 5.63
C ILE A 73 -25.11 -4.88 5.86
N ASP A 74 -25.34 -3.86 6.66
CA ASP A 74 -24.29 -3.01 7.16
C ASP A 74 -23.28 -3.84 7.97
N PRO A 75 -21.95 -3.71 7.68
CA PRO A 75 -20.93 -4.46 8.40
C PRO A 75 -20.95 -4.28 9.92
N SER A 76 -21.25 -3.07 10.43
CA SER A 76 -21.31 -2.80 11.85
C SER A 76 -22.47 -3.57 12.51
N LEU A 77 -23.65 -3.52 11.89
CA LEU A 77 -24.81 -4.28 12.36
C LEU A 77 -24.57 -5.79 12.33
N PHE A 78 -23.88 -6.29 11.30
CA PHE A 78 -23.51 -7.72 11.25
C PHE A 78 -22.56 -8.09 12.39
N CYS A 79 -21.57 -7.27 12.70
CA CYS A 79 -20.66 -7.49 13.83
C CYS A 79 -21.38 -7.45 15.17
N ASP A 80 -22.33 -6.53 15.36
CA ASP A 80 -23.15 -6.44 16.56
C ASP A 80 -23.95 -7.74 16.76
N LEU A 81 -24.60 -8.25 15.71
CA LEU A 81 -25.32 -9.51 15.77
C LEU A 81 -24.43 -10.71 16.09
N LEU A 82 -23.23 -10.77 15.50
CA LEU A 82 -22.25 -11.82 15.77
C LEU A 82 -21.72 -11.78 17.20
N SER A 83 -21.58 -10.61 17.80
CA SER A 83 -21.06 -10.48 19.18
C SER A 83 -21.89 -11.25 20.22
N HIS A 84 -23.18 -11.47 19.93
CA HIS A 84 -24.10 -12.26 20.79
C HIS A 84 -23.99 -13.76 20.56
N VAL A 85 -23.34 -14.23 19.51
CA VAL A 85 -23.29 -15.65 19.12
C VAL A 85 -21.90 -16.27 19.30
N ALA A 86 -20.85 -15.49 19.21
CA ALA A 86 -19.48 -15.98 19.20
C ALA A 86 -19.00 -16.38 20.60
N SER A 87 -18.69 -17.64 20.81
CA SER A 87 -18.24 -18.16 22.10
C SER A 87 -16.93 -18.93 22.10
N SER A 88 -16.33 -19.25 20.94
CA SER A 88 -15.07 -20.00 20.92
C SER A 88 -13.94 -19.23 20.26
N SER A 89 -12.84 -19.08 20.97
CA SER A 89 -11.65 -18.42 20.47
C SER A 89 -10.72 -19.40 19.74
N CYS A 90 -10.43 -19.18 18.48
CA CYS A 90 -9.33 -19.80 17.76
C CYS A 90 -7.98 -19.17 18.15
N LEU A 91 -7.68 -19.13 19.46
CA LEU A 91 -6.50 -18.44 20.01
C LEU A 91 -5.18 -18.97 19.43
N SER A 92 -5.07 -20.28 19.15
CA SER A 92 -3.85 -20.86 18.59
C SER A 92 -3.60 -20.35 17.17
N TYR A 93 -4.59 -20.39 16.29
CA TYR A 93 -4.49 -19.91 14.91
C TYR A 93 -4.11 -18.43 14.85
N TRP A 94 -4.74 -17.60 15.66
CA TRP A 94 -4.43 -16.18 15.75
C TRP A 94 -3.00 -15.93 16.28
N LYS A 95 -2.56 -16.66 17.32
CA LYS A 95 -1.20 -16.55 17.90
C LYS A 95 -0.11 -16.89 16.88
N GLU A 96 -0.34 -17.86 16.01
CA GLU A 96 0.59 -18.20 14.92
C GLU A 96 0.75 -17.04 13.96
N TRP A 97 -0.34 -16.43 13.51
CA TRP A 97 -0.28 -15.24 12.65
C TRP A 97 0.42 -14.06 13.32
N ILE A 98 0.15 -13.80 14.59
CA ILE A 98 0.84 -12.73 15.34
C ILE A 98 2.34 -13.01 15.42
N SER A 99 2.74 -14.22 15.76
CA SER A 99 4.16 -14.61 15.82
C SER A 99 4.87 -14.40 14.47
N LEU A 100 4.25 -14.80 13.35
CA LEU A 100 4.79 -14.55 12.03
C LEU A 100 4.90 -13.05 11.74
N SER A 101 3.89 -12.27 12.13
CA SER A 101 3.85 -10.82 11.92
C SER A 101 4.93 -10.08 12.74
N GLU A 102 5.19 -10.49 13.97
CA GLU A 102 6.27 -9.93 14.81
C GLU A 102 7.65 -10.17 14.19
N ARG A 103 7.88 -11.36 13.63
CA ARG A 103 9.10 -11.67 12.90
C ARG A 103 9.25 -10.86 11.62
N ALA A 104 8.16 -10.71 10.88
CA ALA A 104 8.16 -9.84 9.71
C ALA A 104 8.52 -8.40 10.09
N ALA A 105 7.97 -7.88 11.18
CA ALA A 105 8.30 -6.55 11.70
C ALA A 105 9.80 -6.41 12.02
N ALA A 106 10.41 -7.40 12.67
CA ALA A 106 11.84 -7.40 12.99
C ALA A 106 12.73 -7.42 11.72
N VAL A 107 12.34 -8.22 10.71
CA VAL A 107 13.03 -8.23 9.42
C VAL A 107 12.93 -6.88 8.72
N LEU A 108 11.74 -6.27 8.67
CA LEU A 108 11.51 -4.97 8.07
C LEU A 108 12.32 -3.88 8.77
N GLU A 109 12.33 -3.88 10.09
CA GLU A 109 13.09 -2.91 10.88
C GLU A 109 14.60 -3.00 10.60
N THR A 110 15.15 -4.23 10.56
CA THR A 110 16.57 -4.46 10.24
C THR A 110 16.87 -4.08 8.81
N PHE A 111 15.97 -4.40 7.86
CA PHE A 111 16.14 -4.09 6.46
C PHE A 111 16.20 -2.58 6.22
N CYS A 112 15.32 -1.80 6.87
CA CYS A 112 15.29 -0.35 6.74
C CYS A 112 16.53 0.33 7.36
N LYS A 113 17.05 -0.19 8.48
CA LYS A 113 18.27 0.36 9.10
C LYS A 113 19.53 0.15 8.26
N ALA A 114 19.55 -0.89 7.41
CA ALA A 114 20.72 -1.26 6.64
C ALA A 114 20.83 -0.54 5.28
N LYS A 115 19.86 0.33 4.90
CA LYS A 115 19.78 0.88 3.55
C LYS A 115 19.57 2.39 3.55
N GLU A 116 20.61 3.07 3.06
CA GLU A 116 20.56 4.38 2.42
C GLU A 116 21.19 4.22 1.03
N PRO A 117 20.64 4.80 -0.01
CA PRO A 117 19.62 5.85 -0.13
C PRO A 117 18.15 5.36 0.03
N ILE A 118 17.24 6.33 0.10
CA ILE A 118 15.79 6.10 0.16
C ILE A 118 15.30 5.27 -1.04
N ASN A 119 14.39 4.32 -0.80
CA ASN A 119 13.73 3.52 -1.83
C ASN A 119 12.22 3.39 -1.57
N GLU A 120 11.51 2.79 -2.52
CA GLU A 120 10.05 2.71 -2.50
C GLU A 120 9.51 1.92 -1.29
N ILE A 121 10.19 0.84 -0.86
CA ILE A 121 9.80 0.01 0.29
C ILE A 121 9.84 0.81 1.60
N TYR A 122 10.77 1.75 1.73
CA TYR A 122 10.95 2.50 2.97
C TYR A 122 9.83 3.50 3.24
N ILE A 123 9.16 3.98 2.19
CA ILE A 123 8.14 5.02 2.31
C ILE A 123 6.95 4.56 3.16
N PRO A 124 6.25 3.44 2.89
CA PRO A 124 5.15 2.98 3.73
C PRO A 124 5.60 2.56 5.13
N ILE A 125 6.82 2.02 5.29
CA ILE A 125 7.36 1.66 6.61
C ILE A 125 7.61 2.94 7.43
N TRP A 126 8.20 3.95 6.82
CA TRP A 126 8.43 5.25 7.45
C TRP A 126 7.10 5.94 7.81
N LEU A 127 6.14 5.97 6.88
CA LEU A 127 4.80 6.52 7.14
C LEU A 127 4.10 5.85 8.33
N SER A 128 4.35 4.55 8.54
CA SER A 128 3.80 3.82 9.69
C SER A 128 4.24 4.38 11.04
N LYS A 129 5.40 5.03 11.07
CA LYS A 129 6.02 5.62 12.28
C LYS A 129 5.73 7.11 12.43
N LEU A 130 5.15 7.74 11.41
CA LEU A 130 4.90 9.17 11.41
C LEU A 130 3.83 9.53 12.43
N ASP A 131 4.19 10.36 13.40
CA ASP A 131 3.29 10.84 14.44
C ASP A 131 2.75 12.24 14.10
N CYS A 132 1.85 12.31 13.13
CA CYS A 132 1.15 13.55 12.79
C CYS A 132 -0.30 13.27 12.38
N ASP A 133 -1.16 14.29 12.52
CA ASP A 133 -2.56 14.22 12.07
C ASP A 133 -2.63 14.51 10.57
N TYR A 134 -2.66 13.44 9.77
CA TYR A 134 -2.78 13.49 8.32
C TYR A 134 -3.76 12.42 7.82
N SER A 135 -4.33 12.67 6.63
CA SER A 135 -4.99 11.64 5.84
C SER A 135 -4.03 11.15 4.76
N LEU A 136 -4.21 9.93 4.28
CA LEU A 136 -3.34 9.32 3.29
C LEU A 136 -4.15 9.01 2.02
N PHE A 137 -3.65 9.42 0.86
CA PHE A 137 -4.12 8.97 -0.44
C PHE A 137 -3.06 8.11 -1.12
N LEU A 138 -3.43 6.91 -1.53
CA LEU A 138 -2.55 5.95 -2.19
C LEU A 138 -2.99 5.78 -3.66
N ALA A 139 -2.14 6.19 -4.58
CA ALA A 139 -2.38 5.97 -5.99
C ALA A 139 -2.30 4.48 -6.36
N ASN A 140 -2.88 4.14 -7.48
CA ASN A 140 -2.79 2.81 -8.06
C ASN A 140 -1.34 2.47 -8.46
N SER A 141 -1.09 1.26 -8.97
CA SER A 141 0.20 0.68 -9.27
C SER A 141 0.96 0.22 -8.01
N MET A 142 2.24 0.61 -7.83
CA MET A 142 3.04 0.19 -6.67
C MET A 142 2.64 0.89 -5.36
N PRO A 143 2.31 2.18 -5.30
CA PRO A 143 2.02 2.85 -4.03
C PRO A 143 0.99 2.13 -3.15
N ILE A 144 -0.16 1.74 -3.70
CA ILE A 144 -1.18 1.00 -2.93
C ILE A 144 -0.72 -0.41 -2.55
N ARG A 145 0.12 -1.05 -3.38
CA ARG A 145 0.62 -2.41 -3.12
C ARG A 145 1.72 -2.43 -2.07
N ASP A 146 2.63 -1.46 -2.12
CA ASP A 146 3.68 -1.33 -1.12
C ASP A 146 3.09 -0.93 0.23
N ALA A 147 2.05 -0.10 0.24
CA ALA A 147 1.30 0.19 1.46
C ALA A 147 0.58 -1.06 2.00
N ASP A 148 -0.07 -1.86 1.16
CA ASP A 148 -0.73 -3.11 1.56
C ASP A 148 0.27 -4.13 2.15
N MET A 149 1.51 -4.14 1.64
CA MET A 149 2.58 -5.02 2.14
C MET A 149 3.25 -4.51 3.42
N PHE A 150 3.47 -3.21 3.56
CA PHE A 150 4.44 -2.65 4.51
C PHE A 150 3.90 -1.58 5.44
N PHE A 151 2.70 -1.03 5.18
CA PHE A 151 2.13 0.03 6.01
C PHE A 151 1.39 -0.56 7.20
N SER A 152 1.85 -0.23 8.40
CA SER A 152 1.24 -0.66 9.66
C SER A 152 1.29 0.49 10.68
N PRO A 153 0.37 1.46 10.58
CA PRO A 153 0.44 2.69 11.36
C PRO A 153 0.25 2.43 12.86
N ILE A 154 0.96 3.22 13.66
CA ILE A 154 0.85 3.18 15.14
C ILE A 154 -0.51 3.71 15.59
N LYS A 155 -1.04 4.72 14.88
CA LYS A 155 -2.36 5.33 15.13
C LYS A 155 -3.28 5.09 13.94
N PRO A 156 -4.61 5.05 14.15
CA PRO A 156 -5.55 5.01 13.05
C PRO A 156 -5.36 6.19 12.09
N VAL A 157 -5.28 5.91 10.79
CA VAL A 157 -5.13 6.90 9.73
C VAL A 157 -6.25 6.69 8.71
N ALA A 158 -6.88 7.77 8.27
CA ALA A 158 -7.83 7.71 7.17
C ALA A 158 -7.08 7.49 5.86
N VAL A 159 -7.32 6.36 5.20
CA VAL A 159 -6.67 5.97 3.95
C VAL A 159 -7.68 5.97 2.82
N PHE A 160 -7.33 6.63 1.72
CA PHE A 160 -8.13 6.74 0.52
C PHE A 160 -7.39 6.19 -0.69
N ALA A 161 -8.11 5.60 -1.64
CA ALA A 161 -7.56 5.09 -2.88
C ALA A 161 -8.65 4.92 -3.96
N ASN A 162 -8.29 5.10 -5.22
CA ASN A 162 -9.16 4.88 -6.37
C ASN A 162 -9.19 3.38 -6.72
N ARG A 163 -10.09 2.58 -6.07
CA ARG A 163 -10.15 1.13 -6.24
C ARG A 163 -11.35 0.62 -7.04
N GLY A 164 -12.20 1.49 -7.53
CA GLY A 164 -13.31 1.14 -8.43
C GLY A 164 -12.78 0.67 -9.79
N VAL A 165 -12.03 1.54 -10.48
CA VAL A 165 -11.21 1.25 -11.66
C VAL A 165 -9.78 1.62 -11.29
N SER A 166 -8.83 0.68 -11.46
CA SER A 166 -7.46 0.86 -11.00
C SER A 166 -6.58 1.59 -12.03
N GLY A 167 -7.07 2.72 -12.57
CA GLY A 167 -6.36 3.57 -13.53
C GLY A 167 -5.31 4.47 -12.88
N ILE A 168 -4.47 5.09 -13.70
CA ILE A 168 -3.49 6.10 -13.28
C ILE A 168 -4.01 7.53 -13.43
N ASP A 169 -5.17 7.69 -14.03
CA ASP A 169 -5.92 8.94 -14.21
C ASP A 169 -6.59 9.41 -12.93
N GLY A 170 -6.83 10.70 -12.78
CA GLY A 170 -7.62 11.32 -11.72
C GLY A 170 -7.08 11.17 -10.29
N ASN A 171 -5.81 10.81 -10.11
CA ASN A 171 -5.25 10.58 -8.76
C ASN A 171 -5.01 11.91 -8.02
N ILE A 172 -4.48 12.91 -8.69
CA ILE A 172 -4.25 14.25 -8.13
C ILE A 172 -5.59 14.94 -7.87
N SER A 173 -6.53 14.86 -8.83
CA SER A 173 -7.89 15.39 -8.68
C SER A 173 -8.60 14.81 -7.47
N THR A 174 -8.48 13.50 -7.26
CA THR A 174 -9.07 12.83 -6.09
C THR A 174 -8.42 13.31 -4.79
N ALA A 175 -7.08 13.45 -4.75
CA ALA A 175 -6.39 13.98 -3.58
C ALA A 175 -6.85 15.40 -3.22
N ILE A 176 -7.05 16.25 -4.23
CA ILE A 176 -7.59 17.60 -4.05
C ILE A 176 -9.03 17.55 -3.52
N GLY A 177 -9.89 16.70 -4.09
CA GLY A 177 -11.26 16.51 -3.62
C GLY A 177 -11.35 16.08 -2.17
N ILE A 178 -10.47 15.15 -1.75
CA ILE A 178 -10.38 14.67 -0.36
C ILE A 178 -10.01 15.83 0.58
N VAL A 179 -8.94 16.55 0.29
CA VAL A 179 -8.49 17.66 1.15
C VAL A 179 -9.52 18.77 1.23
N THR A 180 -10.18 19.07 0.12
CA THR A 180 -11.25 20.08 0.05
C THR A 180 -12.44 19.67 0.89
N SER A 181 -12.82 18.39 0.88
CA SER A 181 -13.96 17.89 1.65
C SER A 181 -13.66 17.75 3.14
N LEU A 182 -12.49 17.19 3.48
CA LEU A 182 -12.14 16.91 4.87
C LEU A 182 -11.56 18.11 5.62
N GLN A 183 -11.05 19.11 4.92
CA GLN A 183 -10.31 20.25 5.48
C GLN A 183 -9.16 19.80 6.42
N LYS A 184 -8.52 18.66 6.08
CA LYS A 184 -7.39 18.08 6.80
C LYS A 184 -6.20 17.91 5.88
N PRO A 185 -4.95 18.08 6.38
CA PRO A 185 -3.76 17.81 5.59
C PRO A 185 -3.75 16.40 5.02
N LEU A 186 -3.25 16.27 3.79
CA LEU A 186 -3.19 15.01 3.07
C LEU A 186 -1.76 14.73 2.59
N ILE A 187 -1.30 13.50 2.78
CA ILE A 187 -0.13 12.96 2.10
C ILE A 187 -0.64 12.09 0.95
N ALA A 188 -0.31 12.46 -0.28
CA ALA A 188 -0.65 11.69 -1.46
C ALA A 188 0.59 11.00 -2.02
N ILE A 189 0.59 9.66 -2.06
CA ILE A 189 1.69 8.87 -2.64
C ILE A 189 1.32 8.46 -4.05
N LEU A 190 2.11 8.91 -5.00
CA LEU A 190 1.86 8.81 -6.43
C LEU A 190 3.09 8.22 -7.14
N GLY A 191 2.88 7.47 -8.24
CA GLY A 191 3.94 7.20 -9.20
C GLY A 191 4.10 8.36 -10.18
N ASP A 192 5.24 8.43 -10.84
CA ASP A 192 5.57 9.43 -11.86
C ASP A 192 4.55 9.46 -13.01
N LEU A 193 4.26 8.31 -13.63
CA LEU A 193 3.29 8.23 -14.73
C LEU A 193 1.88 8.65 -14.30
N ALA A 194 1.43 8.26 -13.11
CA ALA A 194 0.15 8.67 -12.57
C ALA A 194 0.10 10.18 -12.35
N SER A 195 1.21 10.77 -11.91
CA SER A 195 1.33 12.22 -11.71
C SER A 195 1.35 12.97 -13.05
N PHE A 196 2.07 12.46 -14.06
CA PHE A 196 2.07 13.06 -15.42
C PHE A 196 0.70 12.96 -16.08
N HIS A 197 -0.05 11.88 -15.85
CA HIS A 197 -1.36 11.69 -16.44
C HIS A 197 -2.41 12.69 -15.93
N ASP A 198 -2.23 13.22 -14.72
CA ASP A 198 -3.21 14.11 -14.05
C ASP A 198 -2.59 15.47 -13.67
N LEU A 199 -1.56 15.93 -14.41
CA LEU A 199 -0.85 17.19 -14.13
C LEU A 199 -1.76 18.41 -14.06
N ASN A 200 -2.79 18.45 -14.92
CA ASN A 200 -3.70 19.60 -15.01
C ASN A 200 -4.40 19.88 -13.67
N SER A 201 -4.58 18.87 -12.87
CA SER A 201 -5.24 19.01 -11.57
C SER A 201 -4.41 19.80 -10.56
N LEU A 202 -3.08 19.89 -10.74
CA LEU A 202 -2.24 20.73 -9.91
C LEU A 202 -2.55 22.22 -10.02
N LEU A 203 -3.25 22.64 -11.09
CA LEU A 203 -3.72 24.03 -11.25
C LEU A 203 -4.90 24.39 -10.31
N GLN A 204 -5.57 23.39 -9.72
CA GLN A 204 -6.80 23.59 -8.95
C GLN A 204 -6.55 23.86 -7.46
N ILE A 205 -5.29 23.89 -6.99
CA ILE A 205 -5.00 24.13 -5.59
C ILE A 205 -5.06 25.61 -5.26
N ASN A 206 -6.22 26.05 -4.79
CA ASN A 206 -6.43 27.37 -4.21
C ASN A 206 -6.94 27.27 -2.76
N GLY A 207 -6.77 26.09 -2.11
CA GLY A 207 -7.28 25.86 -0.75
C GLY A 207 -6.27 26.20 0.34
N SER A 208 -6.77 26.52 1.52
CA SER A 208 -5.96 26.78 2.73
C SER A 208 -5.33 25.51 3.30
N THR A 209 -5.80 24.31 2.90
CA THR A 209 -5.35 23.04 3.45
C THR A 209 -4.33 22.37 2.51
N PRO A 210 -3.10 22.09 2.97
CA PRO A 210 -2.03 21.61 2.11
C PRO A 210 -2.16 20.15 1.72
N VAL A 211 -1.70 19.83 0.51
CA VAL A 211 -1.42 18.46 0.04
C VAL A 211 0.08 18.27 -0.15
N LEU A 212 0.63 17.23 0.44
CA LEU A 212 2.02 16.82 0.24
C LEU A 212 2.04 15.68 -0.78
N TYR A 213 2.45 15.99 -2.02
CA TYR A 213 2.57 14.99 -3.07
C TYR A 213 3.94 14.33 -3.00
N ILE A 214 4.00 13.10 -2.47
CA ILE A 214 5.20 12.26 -2.53
C ILE A 214 5.15 11.51 -3.85
N ILE A 215 5.94 11.94 -4.81
CA ILE A 215 5.99 11.37 -6.14
C ILE A 215 7.20 10.45 -6.26
N ILE A 216 6.93 9.15 -6.41
CA ILE A 216 7.94 8.14 -6.67
C ILE A 216 8.26 8.18 -8.15
N ASN A 217 9.43 8.74 -8.49
CA ASN A 217 9.92 8.86 -9.85
C ASN A 217 10.99 7.79 -10.10
N ASN A 218 10.55 6.64 -10.62
CA ASN A 218 11.41 5.52 -10.99
C ASN A 218 11.61 5.41 -12.51
N GLY A 219 11.25 6.47 -13.24
CA GLY A 219 11.44 6.59 -14.69
C GLY A 219 10.45 5.76 -15.50
N GLY A 220 9.24 5.47 -14.95
CA GLY A 220 8.19 4.77 -15.71
C GLY A 220 7.32 3.82 -14.89
N GLY A 221 6.69 2.85 -15.57
CA GLY A 221 5.75 1.91 -14.98
C GLY A 221 6.43 0.80 -14.17
N GLY A 222 6.86 1.09 -12.95
CA GLY A 222 7.57 0.14 -12.08
C GLY A 222 6.84 -1.17 -11.82
N ILE A 223 5.50 -1.16 -11.76
CA ILE A 223 4.69 -2.37 -11.56
C ILE A 223 4.97 -3.47 -12.59
N PHE A 224 5.28 -3.10 -13.83
CA PHE A 224 5.51 -4.07 -14.90
C PHE A 224 6.77 -4.91 -14.68
N SER A 225 7.74 -4.43 -13.89
CA SER A 225 8.91 -5.21 -13.47
C SER A 225 8.56 -6.43 -12.63
N PHE A 226 7.38 -6.43 -11.98
CA PHE A 226 6.88 -7.54 -11.17
C PHE A 226 6.04 -8.54 -11.96
N LEU A 227 5.80 -8.31 -13.25
CA LEU A 227 5.00 -9.17 -14.10
C LEU A 227 5.85 -10.11 -14.94
N PRO A 228 5.33 -11.28 -15.36
CA PRO A 228 6.05 -12.24 -16.21
C PRO A 228 6.63 -11.62 -17.48
N ILE A 229 5.97 -10.60 -18.04
CA ILE A 229 6.40 -9.93 -19.26
C ILE A 229 7.82 -9.33 -19.14
N ALA A 230 8.23 -8.89 -17.94
CA ALA A 230 9.56 -8.37 -17.71
C ALA A 230 10.70 -9.38 -17.99
N LYS A 231 10.38 -10.69 -17.91
CA LYS A 231 11.34 -11.79 -18.13
C LYS A 231 11.42 -12.22 -19.59
N VAL A 232 10.38 -11.96 -20.39
CA VAL A 232 10.26 -12.50 -21.75
C VAL A 232 10.34 -11.44 -22.84
N ALA A 233 9.99 -10.19 -22.54
CA ALA A 233 10.10 -9.09 -23.49
C ALA A 233 11.56 -8.65 -23.68
N SER A 234 11.92 -8.23 -24.90
CA SER A 234 13.17 -7.52 -25.11
C SER A 234 13.17 -6.20 -24.31
N LYS A 235 14.35 -5.73 -23.92
CA LYS A 235 14.48 -4.46 -23.18
C LYS A 235 13.77 -3.32 -23.91
N ALA A 236 13.96 -3.20 -25.23
CA ALA A 236 13.35 -2.15 -26.04
C ALA A 236 11.81 -2.24 -26.04
N THR A 237 11.27 -3.45 -26.19
CA THR A 237 9.82 -3.69 -26.15
C THR A 237 9.26 -3.39 -24.76
N PHE A 238 9.95 -3.81 -23.71
CA PHE A 238 9.53 -3.56 -22.33
C PHE A 238 9.52 -2.07 -21.99
N ASP A 239 10.63 -1.37 -22.29
CA ASP A 239 10.78 0.06 -22.00
C ASP A 239 9.76 0.92 -22.74
N ARG A 240 9.45 0.58 -24.00
CA ARG A 240 8.52 1.34 -24.84
C ARG A 240 7.06 0.96 -24.61
N GLY A 241 6.76 -0.33 -24.52
CA GLY A 241 5.38 -0.85 -24.53
C GLY A 241 4.75 -1.01 -23.17
N PHE A 242 5.56 -1.17 -22.12
CA PHE A 242 5.07 -1.43 -20.76
C PHE A 242 5.53 -0.37 -19.77
N ALA A 243 6.82 -0.20 -19.62
CA ALA A 243 7.36 0.74 -18.66
C ALA A 243 7.14 2.21 -19.05
N ALA A 244 6.93 2.51 -20.34
CA ALA A 244 6.82 3.88 -20.83
C ALA A 244 7.94 4.77 -20.27
N SER A 245 9.18 4.28 -20.42
CA SER A 245 10.37 4.88 -19.78
C SER A 245 10.59 6.33 -20.19
N HIS A 246 10.90 7.17 -19.21
CA HIS A 246 11.15 8.59 -19.40
C HIS A 246 12.30 9.10 -18.52
N GLY A 247 12.80 10.30 -18.81
CA GLY A 247 13.85 10.97 -18.02
C GLY A 247 13.38 12.31 -17.42
N TYR A 248 12.08 12.49 -17.23
CA TYR A 248 11.52 13.75 -16.74
C TYR A 248 11.61 13.85 -15.22
N SER A 249 11.69 15.11 -14.72
CA SER A 249 11.64 15.47 -13.31
C SER A 249 10.58 16.53 -13.09
N PHE A 250 10.03 16.57 -11.87
CA PHE A 250 8.95 17.49 -11.48
C PHE A 250 9.46 18.88 -11.07
N VAL A 251 10.77 19.12 -10.98
CA VAL A 251 11.36 20.40 -10.51
C VAL A 251 10.89 21.62 -11.30
N LYS A 252 10.86 21.52 -12.63
CA LYS A 252 10.44 22.64 -13.50
C LYS A 252 8.93 22.91 -13.36
N LEU A 253 8.14 21.85 -13.24
CA LEU A 253 6.71 21.94 -13.04
C LEU A 253 6.38 22.59 -11.68
N ALA A 254 7.01 22.12 -10.60
CA ALA A 254 6.84 22.67 -9.28
C ALA A 254 7.15 24.17 -9.24
N LYS A 255 8.26 24.59 -9.90
CA LYS A 255 8.64 25.98 -10.02
C LYS A 255 7.60 26.80 -10.80
N ALA A 256 7.11 26.29 -11.94
CA ALA A 256 6.12 26.97 -12.77
C ALA A 256 4.78 27.18 -12.04
N LEU A 257 4.39 26.21 -11.22
CA LEU A 257 3.15 26.23 -10.45
C LEU A 257 3.30 26.79 -9.02
N GLN A 258 4.51 27.28 -8.66
CA GLN A 258 4.83 27.86 -7.35
C GLN A 258 4.63 26.90 -6.17
N TYR A 259 4.79 25.60 -6.40
CA TYR A 259 4.82 24.59 -5.33
C TYR A 259 6.19 24.62 -4.63
N LEU A 260 6.19 24.31 -3.34
CA LEU A 260 7.42 23.90 -2.68
C LEU A 260 7.91 22.62 -3.33
N TYR A 261 9.21 22.55 -3.59
CA TYR A 261 9.82 21.37 -4.20
C TYR A 261 10.97 20.85 -3.34
N PHE A 262 10.97 19.53 -3.13
CA PHE A 262 12.02 18.80 -2.43
C PHE A 262 12.36 17.53 -3.22
N SER A 263 13.63 17.12 -3.16
CA SER A 263 14.10 15.85 -3.74
C SER A 263 15.02 15.15 -2.73
N PRO A 264 14.43 14.55 -1.66
CA PRO A 264 15.19 13.90 -0.61
C PRO A 264 15.91 12.65 -1.12
N SER A 265 17.12 12.42 -0.65
CA SER A 265 17.94 11.24 -0.92
C SER A 265 17.92 10.21 0.22
N SER A 266 17.44 10.61 1.40
CA SER A 266 17.35 9.79 2.60
C SER A 266 16.01 9.98 3.31
N LEU A 267 15.69 9.08 4.26
CA LEU A 267 14.49 9.21 5.09
C LEU A 267 14.55 10.45 5.98
N VAL A 268 15.75 10.83 6.45
CA VAL A 268 15.96 12.05 7.25
C VAL A 268 15.59 13.29 6.44
N GLU A 269 16.08 13.39 5.21
CA GLU A 269 15.75 14.50 4.31
C GLU A 269 14.26 14.52 3.92
N LEU A 270 13.62 13.34 3.79
CA LEU A 270 12.18 13.26 3.56
C LEU A 270 11.41 13.85 4.73
N GLU A 271 11.75 13.48 5.95
CA GLU A 271 11.12 13.99 7.18
C GLU A 271 11.29 15.50 7.30
N GLU A 272 12.50 16.00 7.09
CA GLU A 272 12.76 17.44 7.06
C GLU A 272 11.94 18.16 5.98
N SER A 273 11.79 17.57 4.79
CA SER A 273 11.02 18.14 3.70
C SER A 273 9.56 18.30 4.07
N ILE A 274 8.98 17.28 4.70
CA ILE A 274 7.60 17.31 5.20
C ILE A 274 7.43 18.37 6.30
N LEU A 275 8.33 18.41 7.27
CA LEU A 275 8.29 19.41 8.33
C LEU A 275 8.40 20.84 7.80
N LYS A 276 9.25 21.06 6.78
CA LYS A 276 9.39 22.37 6.14
C LYS A 276 8.11 22.78 5.40
N ALA A 277 7.45 21.84 4.71
CA ALA A 277 6.18 22.09 4.03
C ALA A 277 5.04 22.38 5.03
N GLN A 278 4.95 21.60 6.09
CA GLN A 278 3.96 21.79 7.17
C GLN A 278 4.10 23.17 7.85
N LYS A 279 5.33 23.56 8.21
CA LYS A 279 5.59 24.89 8.81
C LYS A 279 5.15 26.05 7.94
N LYS A 280 5.19 25.89 6.61
CA LYS A 280 4.73 26.90 5.67
C LYS A 280 3.25 26.81 5.34
N SER A 281 2.55 25.79 5.85
CA SER A 281 1.16 25.47 5.50
C SER A 281 0.91 25.49 3.98
N SER A 282 1.87 24.97 3.22
CA SER A 282 1.86 25.03 1.76
C SER A 282 1.92 23.64 1.15
N SER A 283 1.22 23.46 0.04
CA SER A 283 1.35 22.24 -0.76
C SER A 283 2.76 22.09 -1.31
N ALA A 284 3.24 20.86 -1.40
CA ALA A 284 4.59 20.54 -1.84
C ALA A 284 4.62 19.35 -2.77
N ILE A 285 5.56 19.37 -3.70
CA ILE A 285 5.99 18.22 -4.49
C ILE A 285 7.30 17.71 -3.90
N ILE A 286 7.27 16.47 -3.42
CA ILE A 286 8.42 15.76 -2.85
C ILE A 286 8.74 14.62 -3.81
N GLU A 287 9.74 14.83 -4.66
CA GLU A 287 10.14 13.87 -5.69
C GLU A 287 11.18 12.90 -5.14
N ILE A 288 10.81 11.63 -5.00
CA ILE A 288 11.70 10.56 -4.62
C ILE A 288 12.19 9.85 -5.87
N LYS A 289 13.47 10.00 -6.15
CA LYS A 289 14.11 9.32 -7.30
C LYS A 289 14.51 7.92 -6.90
N SER A 290 14.06 6.95 -7.68
CA SER A 290 14.43 5.53 -7.54
C SER A 290 14.66 4.90 -8.90
N ASP A 291 15.12 3.66 -8.92
CA ASP A 291 15.22 2.83 -10.13
C ASP A 291 14.32 1.61 -9.99
N ARG A 292 13.49 1.35 -11.02
CA ARG A 292 12.52 0.25 -11.01
C ARG A 292 13.15 -1.13 -10.94
N SER A 293 14.36 -1.31 -11.50
CA SER A 293 15.07 -2.58 -11.47
C SER A 293 15.70 -2.83 -10.10
N GLU A 294 16.26 -1.79 -9.50
CA GLU A 294 16.74 -1.83 -8.12
C GLU A 294 15.59 -2.08 -7.14
N ASN A 295 14.45 -1.39 -7.32
CA ASN A 295 13.27 -1.61 -6.50
C ASN A 295 12.78 -3.06 -6.58
N TYR A 296 12.70 -3.63 -7.78
CA TYR A 296 12.37 -5.05 -7.95
C TYR A 296 13.36 -5.97 -7.23
N ALA A 297 14.67 -5.72 -7.40
CA ALA A 297 15.71 -6.51 -6.73
C ALA A 297 15.62 -6.43 -5.20
N LEU A 298 15.33 -5.26 -4.65
CA LEU A 298 15.13 -5.04 -3.21
C LEU A 298 13.92 -5.81 -2.68
N HIS A 299 12.79 -5.83 -3.41
CA HIS A 299 11.63 -6.64 -3.06
C HIS A 299 11.97 -8.14 -3.03
N GLN A 300 12.72 -8.64 -4.03
CA GLN A 300 13.15 -10.05 -4.05
C GLN A 300 14.10 -10.38 -2.88
N GLN A 301 15.02 -9.47 -2.57
CA GLN A 301 15.92 -9.61 -1.42
C GLN A 301 15.17 -9.67 -0.09
N LEU A 302 14.18 -8.78 0.07
CA LEU A 302 13.34 -8.75 1.25
C LEU A 302 12.52 -10.03 1.40
N LEU A 303 11.91 -10.52 0.32
CA LEU A 303 11.18 -11.80 0.32
C LEU A 303 12.07 -12.97 0.71
N SER A 304 13.30 -13.03 0.20
CA SER A 304 14.26 -14.06 0.56
C SER A 304 14.59 -14.01 2.07
N LYS A 305 14.84 -12.82 2.60
CA LYS A 305 15.09 -12.63 4.05
C LYS A 305 13.89 -13.01 4.90
N MET A 306 12.67 -12.68 4.45
CA MET A 306 11.44 -13.10 5.13
C MET A 306 11.32 -14.61 5.20
N ASN A 307 11.52 -15.31 4.08
CA ASN A 307 11.46 -16.75 4.04
C ASN A 307 12.46 -17.39 5.02
N LEU A 308 13.70 -16.90 5.07
CA LEU A 308 14.73 -17.41 5.98
C LEU A 308 14.36 -17.18 7.46
N ALA A 309 13.92 -15.95 7.79
CA ALA A 309 13.58 -15.59 9.17
C ALA A 309 12.34 -16.34 9.69
N ILE A 310 11.42 -16.69 8.81
CA ILE A 310 10.16 -17.37 9.14
C ILE A 310 10.36 -18.89 9.19
N ALA A 311 11.15 -19.47 8.28
CA ALA A 311 11.42 -20.92 8.24
C ALA A 311 12.30 -21.42 9.39
N SER A 312 13.16 -20.60 9.96
CA SER A 312 14.14 -20.98 10.99
C SER A 312 13.54 -21.50 12.32
N VAL A 313 12.25 -21.57 12.47
CA VAL A 313 11.56 -22.02 13.70
C VAL A 313 10.75 -23.31 13.51
N GLU A 314 10.53 -23.78 12.29
CA GLU A 314 10.00 -25.14 12.07
C GLU A 314 11.07 -26.22 12.38
N ALA A 315 12.33 -25.82 12.63
CA ALA A 315 13.46 -26.70 12.90
C ALA A 315 13.85 -26.80 14.40
N LEU A 316 13.14 -26.15 15.30
CA LEU A 316 13.27 -26.26 16.78
C LEU A 316 12.01 -26.86 17.39
#